data_a6f5053095aa12b0c66325825803f4f9
#
_entry.id   a6f5053095aa12b0c66325825803f4f9
#
_cell.length_a   1.000
_cell.length_b   1.000
_cell.length_c   1.000
_cell.angle_alpha   90.00
_cell.angle_beta   90.00
_cell.angle_gamma   90.00
#
_symmetry.space_group_name_H-M   'P 1'
#
loop_
_entity.id
_entity.type
_entity.pdbx_description
1 polymer ?
#
loop_
_entity_poly.entity_id
_entity_poly.type
_entity_poly.pdbx_seq_one_letter_code
_entity_poly.pdbx_strand_id
1 'polypeptide(L)'
;MLAANNRRLETAHLLACSTSVRRAQSSYFSLIDSIRLTLVAVKKFPETKAIMSIEPQELRRVMGHFATGVTVITTQDKDGNPNGLTANAFMSLSLTPPLVLISVDKSAQCYACFNLQNGFTVNFLSEDQEEVSRRFATKGIDKFAGLQWHPGRNGAAILDAALGYVECKITQCYDGGDHTIVVGEIVNANATDGRPLLFFKGKYQRLPDS
;
A
#
# COMPACT_ATOMS: atom_id res chain seq x y z
N MET A 1 24.21 48.53 -47.46
CA MET A 1 22.95 48.97 -46.82
C MET A 1 22.02 47.81 -46.40
N LEU A 2 22.43 46.55 -46.53
CA LEU A 2 21.58 45.38 -46.17
C LEU A 2 21.85 44.79 -44.79
N ALA A 3 22.93 45.14 -44.11
CA ALA A 3 23.30 44.60 -42.80
C ALA A 3 22.68 45.29 -41.59
N ALA A 4 22.12 46.49 -41.77
CA ALA A 4 21.49 47.27 -40.67
C ALA A 4 20.02 46.94 -40.42
N ASN A 5 19.32 46.32 -41.39
CA ASN A 5 17.89 46.00 -41.27
C ASN A 5 17.64 44.68 -40.53
N ASN A 6 18.61 43.73 -40.53
CA ASN A 6 18.40 42.45 -39.87
C ASN A 6 18.52 42.51 -38.35
N ARG A 7 19.30 43.44 -37.79
CA ARG A 7 19.40 43.59 -36.32
C ARG A 7 18.19 44.26 -35.66
N ARG A 8 17.44 45.07 -36.41
CA ARG A 8 16.21 45.71 -35.87
C ARG A 8 15.02 44.71 -35.81
N LEU A 9 14.98 43.70 -36.68
CA LEU A 9 13.95 42.68 -36.67
C LEU A 9 14.18 41.67 -35.55
N GLU A 10 15.43 41.28 -35.27
CA GLU A 10 15.75 40.34 -34.18
C GLU A 10 15.45 40.94 -32.79
N THR A 11 15.74 42.23 -32.57
CA THR A 11 15.47 42.91 -31.31
C THR A 11 13.96 43.14 -31.10
N ALA A 12 13.17 43.34 -32.16
CA ALA A 12 11.72 43.45 -32.05
C ALA A 12 11.06 42.08 -31.70
N HIS A 13 11.56 40.98 -32.26
CA HIS A 13 11.08 39.64 -31.92
C HIS A 13 11.42 39.19 -30.49
N LEU A 14 12.59 39.56 -29.97
CA LEU A 14 12.99 39.24 -28.58
C LEU A 14 12.18 40.06 -27.55
N LEU A 15 11.82 41.32 -27.86
CA LEU A 15 10.97 42.13 -27.00
C LEU A 15 9.49 41.69 -27.00
N ALA A 16 8.97 41.23 -28.14
CA ALA A 16 7.61 40.68 -28.24
C ALA A 16 7.49 39.35 -27.50
N CYS A 17 8.52 38.51 -27.53
CA CYS A 17 8.53 37.23 -26.81
C CYS A 17 8.59 37.44 -25.27
N SER A 18 9.35 38.43 -24.80
CA SER A 18 9.46 38.74 -23.35
C SER A 18 8.17 39.30 -22.75
N THR A 19 7.37 40.07 -23.53
CA THR A 19 6.10 40.60 -23.06
C THR A 19 4.98 39.56 -23.04
N SER A 20 4.98 38.62 -23.96
CA SER A 20 4.01 37.51 -23.97
C SER A 20 4.24 36.53 -22.80
N VAL A 21 5.49 36.24 -22.47
CA VAL A 21 5.86 35.38 -21.33
C VAL A 21 5.51 36.02 -19.99
N ARG A 22 5.71 37.36 -19.85
CA ARG A 22 5.30 38.08 -18.64
C ARG A 22 3.78 38.15 -18.48
N ARG A 23 3.01 38.28 -19.56
CA ARG A 23 1.54 38.20 -19.51
C ARG A 23 1.03 36.83 -19.14
N ALA A 24 1.66 35.75 -19.67
CA ALA A 24 1.30 34.40 -19.30
C ALA A 24 1.61 34.07 -17.83
N GLN A 25 2.75 34.52 -17.31
CA GLN A 25 3.07 34.39 -15.89
C GLN A 25 2.13 35.15 -14.96
N SER A 26 1.69 36.40 -15.35
CA SER A 26 0.73 37.15 -14.55
C SER A 26 -0.65 36.48 -14.50
N SER A 27 -1.12 35.87 -15.61
CA SER A 27 -2.39 35.15 -15.64
C SER A 27 -2.31 33.82 -14.86
N TYR A 28 -1.15 33.16 -14.85
CA TYR A 28 -0.94 31.95 -14.04
C TYR A 28 -0.94 32.24 -12.53
N PHE A 29 -0.31 33.33 -12.09
CA PHE A 29 -0.35 33.74 -10.69
C PHE A 29 -1.76 34.13 -10.23
N SER A 30 -2.53 34.86 -11.06
CA SER A 30 -3.92 35.18 -10.79
C SER A 30 -4.83 33.93 -10.71
N LEU A 31 -4.56 32.91 -11.52
CA LEU A 31 -5.29 31.65 -11.50
C LEU A 31 -4.97 30.81 -10.23
N ILE A 32 -3.70 30.81 -9.80
CA ILE A 32 -3.28 30.13 -8.57
C ILE A 32 -3.88 30.79 -7.33
N ASP A 33 -3.96 32.13 -7.30
CA ASP A 33 -4.61 32.86 -6.20
C ASP A 33 -6.14 32.64 -6.18
N SER A 34 -6.80 32.53 -7.34
CA SER A 34 -8.22 32.16 -7.41
C SER A 34 -8.48 30.71 -6.98
N ILE A 35 -7.57 29.78 -7.28
CA ILE A 35 -7.68 28.38 -6.83
C ILE A 35 -7.40 28.27 -5.31
N ARG A 36 -6.53 29.12 -4.75
CA ARG A 36 -6.30 29.17 -3.29
C ARG A 36 -7.51 29.66 -2.49
N LEU A 37 -8.38 30.49 -3.08
CA LEU A 37 -9.60 30.98 -2.43
C LEU A 37 -10.78 30.01 -2.49
N THR A 38 -10.69 28.95 -3.29
CA THR A 38 -11.69 27.86 -3.35
C THR A 38 -11.21 26.59 -2.61
N LEU A 39 -10.19 26.71 -1.77
CA LEU A 39 -9.99 25.72 -0.73
C LEU A 39 -11.23 25.82 0.17
N VAL A 40 -12.23 25.00 -0.16
CA VAL A 40 -13.33 24.68 0.74
C VAL A 40 -12.73 24.54 2.11
N ALA A 41 -13.10 25.48 3.00
CA ALA A 41 -12.73 25.38 4.39
C ALA A 41 -13.13 23.97 4.83
N VAL A 42 -12.14 23.10 4.94
CA VAL A 42 -12.35 21.81 5.61
C VAL A 42 -12.89 22.24 6.97
N LYS A 43 -14.22 22.11 7.16
CA LYS A 43 -14.83 22.38 8.44
C LYS A 43 -13.98 21.61 9.43
N LYS A 44 -13.19 22.32 10.25
CA LYS A 44 -12.60 21.72 11.44
C LYS A 44 -13.77 21.04 12.11
N PHE A 45 -13.78 19.72 12.08
CA PHE A 45 -14.73 18.99 12.90
C PHE A 45 -14.59 19.58 14.30
N PRO A 46 -15.69 19.95 14.95
CA PRO A 46 -15.63 20.44 16.31
C PRO A 46 -14.77 19.45 17.10
N GLU A 47 -13.85 19.95 17.92
CA GLU A 47 -13.06 19.13 18.84
C GLU A 47 -14.07 18.23 19.56
N THR A 48 -14.13 16.99 19.16
CA THR A 48 -15.08 16.03 19.68
C THR A 48 -14.72 15.88 21.14
N LYS A 49 -15.62 16.29 22.03
CA LYS A 49 -15.65 15.90 23.44
C LYS A 49 -15.03 14.51 23.53
N ALA A 50 -14.00 14.33 24.35
CA ALA A 50 -13.21 13.10 24.42
C ALA A 50 -14.12 11.88 24.21
N ILE A 51 -14.10 11.32 23.01
CA ILE A 51 -14.74 10.04 22.74
C ILE A 51 -14.03 9.11 23.71
N MET A 52 -14.77 8.48 24.61
CA MET A 52 -14.21 7.50 25.53
C MET A 52 -13.42 6.51 24.69
N SER A 53 -12.09 6.60 24.74
CA SER A 53 -11.23 5.71 23.98
C SER A 53 -11.43 4.32 24.57
N ILE A 54 -11.81 3.37 23.70
CA ILE A 54 -11.83 1.97 24.12
C ILE A 54 -10.43 1.54 24.50
N GLU A 55 -10.30 0.85 25.64
CA GLU A 55 -9.00 0.32 26.08
C GLU A 55 -8.46 -0.67 25.02
N PRO A 56 -7.16 -0.61 24.68
CA PRO A 56 -6.57 -1.44 23.62
C PRO A 56 -6.77 -2.94 23.83
N GLN A 57 -6.82 -3.40 25.08
CA GLN A 57 -7.07 -4.81 25.39
C GLN A 57 -8.51 -5.21 25.09
N GLU A 58 -9.47 -4.34 25.39
CA GLU A 58 -10.88 -4.58 25.11
C GLU A 58 -11.14 -4.52 23.59
N LEU A 59 -10.52 -3.58 22.88
CA LEU A 59 -10.60 -3.54 21.42
C LEU A 59 -10.09 -4.85 20.80
N ARG A 60 -8.92 -5.34 21.22
CA ARG A 60 -8.38 -6.64 20.72
C ARG A 60 -9.33 -7.80 21.05
N ARG A 61 -9.95 -7.80 22.25
CA ARG A 61 -10.90 -8.82 22.64
C ARG A 61 -12.13 -8.82 21.70
N VAL A 62 -12.69 -7.66 21.45
CA VAL A 62 -13.87 -7.51 20.58
C VAL A 62 -13.55 -7.88 19.14
N MET A 63 -12.47 -7.30 18.57
CA MET A 63 -12.04 -7.57 17.20
C MET A 63 -11.65 -9.03 16.99
N GLY A 64 -11.14 -9.69 18.02
CA GLY A 64 -10.83 -11.12 17.96
C GLY A 64 -12.07 -12.03 17.72
N HIS A 65 -13.29 -11.53 17.88
CA HIS A 65 -14.51 -12.29 17.55
C HIS A 65 -14.85 -12.28 16.06
N PHE A 66 -14.15 -11.49 15.28
CA PHE A 66 -14.22 -11.54 13.82
C PHE A 66 -13.22 -12.58 13.30
N ALA A 67 -13.70 -13.75 12.92
CA ALA A 67 -12.86 -14.80 12.37
C ALA A 67 -12.30 -14.38 10.99
N THR A 68 -11.01 -14.60 10.79
CA THR A 68 -10.33 -14.27 9.52
C THR A 68 -9.53 -15.46 9.01
N GLY A 69 -9.20 -15.47 7.73
CA GLY A 69 -8.07 -16.22 7.22
C GLY A 69 -6.75 -15.64 7.74
N VAL A 70 -5.67 -16.37 7.54
CA VAL A 70 -4.31 -15.92 7.84
C VAL A 70 -3.51 -15.82 6.56
N THR A 71 -2.80 -14.70 6.38
CA THR A 71 -1.94 -14.48 5.22
C THR A 71 -0.52 -14.16 5.64
N VAL A 72 0.43 -14.50 4.76
CA VAL A 72 1.77 -13.92 4.77
C VAL A 72 1.88 -12.97 3.60
N ILE A 73 2.15 -11.70 3.91
CA ILE A 73 2.38 -10.68 2.91
C ILE A 73 3.88 -10.56 2.72
N THR A 74 4.34 -10.80 1.50
CA THR A 74 5.75 -10.72 1.11
C THR A 74 5.99 -9.50 0.21
N THR A 75 7.19 -8.95 0.27
CA THR A 75 7.67 -7.83 -0.52
C THR A 75 9.19 -7.93 -0.64
N GLN A 76 9.83 -6.96 -1.29
CA GLN A 76 11.29 -6.88 -1.37
C GLN A 76 11.80 -5.57 -0.77
N ASP A 77 13.02 -5.61 -0.23
CA ASP A 77 13.75 -4.40 0.10
C ASP A 77 14.38 -3.77 -1.16
N LYS A 78 15.07 -2.64 -0.98
CA LYS A 78 15.73 -1.90 -2.07
C LYS A 78 16.87 -2.69 -2.75
N ASP A 79 17.38 -3.73 -2.11
CA ASP A 79 18.47 -4.59 -2.58
C ASP A 79 17.92 -5.89 -3.21
N GLY A 80 16.59 -6.04 -3.28
CA GLY A 80 15.91 -7.21 -3.83
C GLY A 80 15.79 -8.39 -2.87
N ASN A 81 16.17 -8.22 -1.59
CA ASN A 81 16.02 -9.29 -0.61
C ASN A 81 14.57 -9.47 -0.20
N PRO A 82 14.10 -10.71 -0.05
CA PRO A 82 12.73 -10.98 0.33
C PRO A 82 12.47 -10.55 1.78
N ASN A 83 11.34 -9.91 1.99
CA ASN A 83 10.82 -9.49 3.28
C ASN A 83 9.35 -9.86 3.40
N GLY A 84 8.82 -9.86 4.62
CA GLY A 84 7.40 -10.12 4.80
C GLY A 84 6.94 -10.07 6.25
N LEU A 85 5.64 -10.15 6.40
CA LEU A 85 4.94 -10.14 7.69
C LEU A 85 3.68 -11.01 7.62
N THR A 86 3.24 -11.51 8.77
CA THR A 86 1.93 -12.14 8.90
C THR A 86 0.87 -11.06 9.11
N ALA A 87 -0.21 -11.18 8.38
CA ALA A 87 -1.37 -10.31 8.54
C ALA A 87 -2.68 -11.08 8.32
N ASN A 88 -3.71 -10.68 9.08
CA ASN A 88 -5.09 -11.03 8.81
C ASN A 88 -5.91 -9.84 8.29
N ALA A 89 -5.31 -8.65 8.28
CA ALA A 89 -5.91 -7.42 7.75
C ALA A 89 -5.75 -7.35 6.22
N PHE A 90 -6.45 -8.23 5.53
CA PHE A 90 -6.53 -8.35 4.08
C PHE A 90 -7.99 -8.42 3.63
N MET A 91 -8.32 -7.72 2.55
CA MET A 91 -9.62 -7.86 1.91
C MET A 91 -9.59 -7.54 0.40
N SER A 92 -10.52 -8.16 -0.33
CA SER A 92 -10.86 -7.75 -1.69
C SER A 92 -11.55 -6.39 -1.65
N LEU A 93 -11.13 -5.45 -2.51
CA LEU A 93 -11.63 -4.07 -2.52
C LEU A 93 -12.49 -3.77 -3.76
N SER A 94 -12.07 -4.22 -4.94
CA SER A 94 -12.75 -3.94 -6.21
C SER A 94 -12.49 -5.06 -7.22
N LEU A 95 -13.45 -5.27 -8.13
CA LEU A 95 -13.29 -6.18 -9.26
C LEU A 95 -12.88 -5.44 -10.54
N THR A 96 -13.22 -4.17 -10.66
CA THR A 96 -12.90 -3.34 -11.84
C THR A 96 -12.51 -1.92 -11.40
N PRO A 97 -11.23 -1.58 -11.40
CA PRO A 97 -10.08 -2.48 -11.55
C PRO A 97 -9.98 -3.50 -10.40
N PRO A 98 -9.23 -4.62 -10.58
CA PRO A 98 -9.09 -5.62 -9.55
C PRO A 98 -8.16 -5.11 -8.44
N LEU A 99 -8.73 -4.77 -7.28
CA LEU A 99 -7.99 -4.19 -6.16
C LEU A 99 -8.18 -5.01 -4.88
N VAL A 100 -7.13 -5.01 -4.08
CA VAL A 100 -7.13 -5.49 -2.70
C VAL A 100 -6.60 -4.41 -1.76
N LEU A 101 -6.90 -4.52 -0.48
CA LEU A 101 -6.23 -3.74 0.55
C LEU A 101 -5.61 -4.63 1.62
N ILE A 102 -4.52 -4.13 2.19
CA ILE A 102 -3.86 -4.65 3.38
C ILE A 102 -3.63 -3.52 4.37
N SER A 103 -3.53 -3.85 5.66
CA SER A 103 -3.13 -2.90 6.70
C SER A 103 -1.78 -3.31 7.27
N VAL A 104 -0.79 -2.42 7.19
CA VAL A 104 0.60 -2.67 7.58
C VAL A 104 0.95 -1.82 8.80
N ASP A 105 1.35 -2.47 9.89
CA ASP A 105 1.84 -1.81 11.11
C ASP A 105 3.10 -0.98 10.80
N LYS A 106 3.09 0.30 11.16
CA LYS A 106 4.22 1.23 10.96
C LYS A 106 5.48 0.80 11.72
N SER A 107 5.35 -0.04 12.75
CA SER A 107 6.47 -0.63 13.50
C SER A 107 7.01 -1.94 12.90
N ALA A 108 6.43 -2.44 11.80
CA ALA A 108 6.90 -3.65 11.13
C ALA A 108 8.29 -3.44 10.53
N GLN A 109 9.19 -4.43 10.64
CA GLN A 109 10.56 -4.35 10.10
C GLN A 109 10.60 -4.06 8.60
N CYS A 110 9.64 -4.61 7.85
CA CYS A 110 9.52 -4.42 6.40
C CYS A 110 8.61 -3.24 6.01
N TYR A 111 8.21 -2.38 6.96
CA TYR A 111 7.28 -1.27 6.67
C TYR A 111 7.75 -0.37 5.52
N ALA A 112 9.04 -0.02 5.50
CA ALA A 112 9.61 0.85 4.46
C ALA A 112 9.55 0.25 3.04
N CYS A 113 9.35 -1.08 2.93
CA CYS A 113 9.22 -1.76 1.64
C CYS A 113 7.84 -1.54 1.00
N PHE A 114 6.82 -1.11 1.77
CA PHE A 114 5.48 -0.83 1.26
C PHE A 114 5.34 0.60 0.77
N ASN A 115 5.85 0.87 -0.43
CA ASN A 115 5.80 2.17 -1.09
C ASN A 115 5.38 2.02 -2.57
N LEU A 116 5.03 3.12 -3.23
CA LEU A 116 4.46 3.13 -4.59
C LEU A 116 5.40 2.59 -5.69
N GLN A 117 6.68 2.36 -5.40
CA GLN A 117 7.65 1.80 -6.35
C GLN A 117 7.72 0.28 -6.29
N ASN A 118 7.19 -0.32 -5.22
CA ASN A 118 7.24 -1.75 -4.96
C ASN A 118 5.91 -2.45 -5.24
N GLY A 119 5.98 -3.79 -5.25
CA GLY A 119 4.83 -4.67 -5.19
C GLY A 119 4.82 -5.49 -3.90
N PHE A 120 3.75 -6.21 -3.70
CA PHE A 120 3.64 -7.20 -2.64
C PHE A 120 2.87 -8.44 -3.15
N THR A 121 3.09 -9.56 -2.50
CA THR A 121 2.30 -10.77 -2.73
C THR A 121 1.61 -11.17 -1.43
N VAL A 122 0.33 -11.44 -1.49
CA VAL A 122 -0.45 -11.99 -0.38
C VAL A 122 -0.54 -13.49 -0.57
N ASN A 123 0.09 -14.27 0.33
CA ASN A 123 0.04 -15.73 0.32
C ASN A 123 -1.03 -16.19 1.33
N PHE A 124 -2.02 -16.94 0.88
CA PHE A 124 -3.09 -17.49 1.72
C PHE A 124 -2.61 -18.79 2.37
N LEU A 125 -2.50 -18.80 3.70
CA LEU A 125 -1.92 -19.95 4.39
C LEU A 125 -2.91 -21.13 4.50
N SER A 126 -2.39 -22.34 4.29
CA SER A 126 -3.10 -23.60 4.58
C SER A 126 -3.10 -23.87 6.09
N GLU A 127 -4.02 -24.74 6.56
CA GLU A 127 -4.16 -25.10 7.96
C GLU A 127 -2.89 -25.70 8.58
N ASP A 128 -1.98 -26.24 7.76
CA ASP A 128 -0.71 -26.83 8.20
C ASP A 128 0.43 -25.80 8.30
N GLN A 129 0.17 -24.54 7.93
CA GLN A 129 1.17 -23.47 7.90
C GLN A 129 1.14 -22.54 9.15
N GLU A 130 0.64 -23.02 10.28
CA GLU A 130 0.65 -22.25 11.53
C GLU A 130 2.06 -21.79 11.91
N GLU A 131 3.07 -22.68 11.77
CA GLU A 131 4.46 -22.34 12.07
C GLU A 131 5.01 -21.24 11.15
N VAL A 132 4.66 -21.28 9.87
CA VAL A 132 5.00 -20.22 8.89
C VAL A 132 4.41 -18.90 9.35
N SER A 133 3.13 -18.89 9.73
CA SER A 133 2.47 -17.70 10.25
C SER A 133 3.20 -17.13 11.47
N ARG A 134 3.53 -17.95 12.47
CA ARG A 134 4.26 -17.52 13.67
C ARG A 134 5.65 -16.96 13.34
N ARG A 135 6.35 -17.58 12.40
CA ARG A 135 7.67 -17.15 11.93
C ARG A 135 7.60 -15.76 11.31
N PHE A 136 6.67 -15.49 10.42
CA PHE A 136 6.51 -14.18 9.78
C PHE A 136 6.00 -13.10 10.73
N ALA A 137 5.38 -13.46 11.85
CA ALA A 137 5.00 -12.55 12.94
C ALA A 137 6.19 -12.19 13.87
N THR A 138 7.27 -12.99 13.86
CA THR A 138 8.43 -12.79 14.73
C THR A 138 9.38 -11.76 14.14
N LYS A 139 9.91 -10.87 14.98
CA LYS A 139 10.91 -9.86 14.58
C LYS A 139 12.33 -10.41 14.80
N GLY A 140 13.29 -9.94 13.99
CA GLY A 140 14.73 -10.20 14.22
C GLY A 140 15.24 -11.58 13.82
N ILE A 141 14.48 -12.33 13.01
CA ILE A 141 14.89 -13.64 12.50
C ILE A 141 14.90 -13.67 10.98
N ASP A 142 15.63 -14.61 10.38
CA ASP A 142 15.47 -14.93 8.97
C ASP A 142 14.17 -15.71 8.77
N LYS A 143 13.18 -15.01 8.22
CA LYS A 143 11.82 -15.55 8.04
C LYS A 143 11.74 -16.57 6.91
N PHE A 144 12.68 -16.55 5.96
CA PHE A 144 12.69 -17.38 4.77
C PHE A 144 13.57 -18.64 4.91
N ALA A 145 14.39 -18.73 5.98
CA ALA A 145 15.25 -19.87 6.19
C ALA A 145 14.51 -21.21 6.14
N GLY A 146 14.91 -22.09 5.22
CA GLY A 146 14.33 -23.43 5.05
C GLY A 146 12.91 -23.46 4.48
N LEU A 147 12.34 -22.33 4.06
CA LEU A 147 11.08 -22.32 3.32
C LEU A 147 11.30 -22.52 1.82
N GLN A 148 10.38 -23.23 1.20
CA GLN A 148 10.30 -23.32 -0.25
C GLN A 148 9.46 -22.16 -0.75
N TRP A 149 10.02 -21.38 -1.65
CA TRP A 149 9.37 -20.21 -2.27
C TRP A 149 10.04 -19.88 -3.60
N HIS A 150 9.35 -19.15 -4.45
CA HIS A 150 9.89 -18.63 -5.70
C HIS A 150 9.50 -17.16 -5.88
N PRO A 151 10.26 -16.36 -6.64
CA PRO A 151 9.91 -14.98 -6.92
C PRO A 151 8.69 -14.92 -7.83
N GLY A 152 7.71 -14.09 -7.47
CA GLY A 152 6.59 -13.72 -8.33
C GLY A 152 7.02 -12.74 -9.44
N ARG A 153 6.08 -12.36 -10.31
CA ARG A 153 6.30 -11.38 -11.39
C ARG A 153 6.66 -10.00 -10.86
N ASN A 154 6.18 -9.65 -9.68
CA ASN A 154 6.52 -8.42 -8.97
C ASN A 154 7.80 -8.53 -8.13
N GLY A 155 8.49 -9.68 -8.17
CA GLY A 155 9.69 -10.00 -7.42
C GLY A 155 9.45 -10.46 -5.99
N ALA A 156 8.29 -10.17 -5.38
CA ALA A 156 7.96 -10.63 -4.03
C ALA A 156 7.80 -12.16 -3.99
N ALA A 157 8.11 -12.78 -2.84
CA ALA A 157 8.10 -14.23 -2.72
C ALA A 157 6.69 -14.81 -2.75
N ILE A 158 6.50 -15.87 -3.52
CA ILE A 158 5.34 -16.76 -3.48
C ILE A 158 5.75 -18.00 -2.68
N LEU A 159 5.02 -18.33 -1.61
CA LEU A 159 5.27 -19.52 -0.79
C LEU A 159 4.66 -20.74 -1.46
N ASP A 160 5.47 -21.79 -1.73
CA ASP A 160 5.06 -22.93 -2.54
C ASP A 160 3.91 -23.75 -1.92
N ALA A 161 3.81 -23.79 -0.59
CA ALA A 161 2.76 -24.53 0.12
C ALA A 161 1.52 -23.68 0.46
N ALA A 162 1.42 -22.42 -0.01
CA ALA A 162 0.24 -21.62 0.19
C ALA A 162 -0.96 -22.14 -0.61
N LEU A 163 -2.18 -22.00 -0.08
CA LEU A 163 -3.42 -22.36 -0.80
C LEU A 163 -3.65 -21.50 -2.04
N GLY A 164 -3.06 -20.33 -2.07
CA GLY A 164 -3.17 -19.42 -3.17
C GLY A 164 -2.44 -18.13 -2.88
N TYR A 165 -2.36 -17.29 -3.90
CA TYR A 165 -1.72 -15.99 -3.78
C TYR A 165 -2.34 -14.96 -4.71
N VAL A 166 -2.14 -13.69 -4.38
CA VAL A 166 -2.36 -12.57 -5.28
C VAL A 166 -1.11 -11.69 -5.30
N GLU A 167 -0.57 -11.45 -6.48
CA GLU A 167 0.54 -10.53 -6.72
C GLU A 167 -0.02 -9.15 -7.04
N CYS A 168 0.47 -8.14 -6.37
CA CYS A 168 -0.06 -6.79 -6.45
C CYS A 168 1.03 -5.76 -6.75
N LYS A 169 0.66 -4.75 -7.54
CA LYS A 169 1.38 -3.49 -7.63
C LYS A 169 0.74 -2.50 -6.65
N ILE A 170 1.54 -1.83 -5.83
CA ILE A 170 1.02 -0.81 -4.90
C ILE A 170 0.58 0.41 -5.72
N THR A 171 -0.68 0.82 -5.56
CA THR A 171 -1.27 1.97 -6.26
C THR A 171 -1.53 3.16 -5.35
N GLN A 172 -1.82 2.91 -4.07
CA GLN A 172 -2.15 3.96 -3.09
C GLN A 172 -1.75 3.52 -1.69
N CYS A 173 -1.38 4.51 -0.86
CA CYS A 173 -1.12 4.33 0.56
C CYS A 173 -1.85 5.44 1.33
N TYR A 174 -2.60 5.07 2.36
CA TYR A 174 -3.35 6.00 3.21
C TYR A 174 -2.95 5.85 4.66
N ASP A 175 -2.90 6.97 5.38
CA ASP A 175 -2.68 6.94 6.82
C ASP A 175 -3.85 6.28 7.54
N GLY A 176 -3.56 5.33 8.40
CA GLY A 176 -4.52 4.55 9.19
C GLY A 176 -4.20 4.53 10.69
N GLY A 177 -3.64 5.62 11.22
CA GLY A 177 -3.24 5.71 12.61
C GLY A 177 -1.87 5.08 12.87
N ASP A 178 -1.77 4.01 13.65
CA ASP A 178 -0.54 3.22 13.86
C ASP A 178 -0.24 2.26 12.69
N HIS A 179 -1.14 2.19 11.71
CA HIS A 179 -1.00 1.40 10.48
C HIS A 179 -1.02 2.30 9.24
N THR A 180 -0.65 1.72 8.11
CA THR A 180 -0.87 2.28 6.77
C THR A 180 -1.78 1.33 6.00
N ILE A 181 -2.86 1.86 5.41
CA ILE A 181 -3.69 1.14 4.45
C ILE A 181 -2.97 1.17 3.11
N VAL A 182 -2.62 0.02 2.58
CA VAL A 182 -1.95 -0.14 1.29
C VAL A 182 -2.94 -0.76 0.31
N VAL A 183 -3.20 -0.08 -0.79
CA VAL A 183 -4.04 -0.58 -1.88
C VAL A 183 -3.15 -1.13 -2.98
N GLY A 184 -3.42 -2.36 -3.39
CA GLY A 184 -2.72 -3.06 -4.47
C GLY A 184 -3.66 -3.41 -5.61
N GLU A 185 -3.22 -3.13 -6.84
CA GLU A 185 -3.83 -3.64 -8.05
C GLU A 185 -3.30 -5.05 -8.33
N ILE A 186 -4.21 -6.03 -8.46
CA ILE A 186 -3.85 -7.41 -8.73
C ILE A 186 -3.33 -7.53 -10.16
N VAL A 187 -2.11 -8.04 -10.31
CA VAL A 187 -1.46 -8.27 -11.60
C VAL A 187 -1.35 -9.77 -11.94
N ASN A 188 -1.45 -10.64 -10.94
CA ASN A 188 -1.50 -12.10 -11.10
C ASN A 188 -2.11 -12.73 -9.87
N ALA A 189 -2.75 -13.89 -10.03
CA ALA A 189 -3.33 -14.66 -8.94
C ALA A 189 -3.41 -16.14 -9.30
N ASN A 190 -3.32 -17.01 -8.29
CA ASN A 190 -3.59 -18.43 -8.40
C ASN A 190 -4.11 -18.97 -7.06
N ALA A 191 -4.88 -20.05 -7.12
CA ALA A 191 -5.33 -20.75 -5.93
C ALA A 191 -5.43 -22.27 -6.21
N THR A 192 -5.27 -23.06 -5.16
CA THR A 192 -5.44 -24.51 -5.15
C THR A 192 -6.49 -24.89 -4.12
N ASP A 193 -7.05 -26.08 -4.26
CA ASP A 193 -7.97 -26.62 -3.26
C ASP A 193 -7.21 -26.95 -1.97
N GLY A 194 -7.88 -26.76 -0.83
CA GLY A 194 -7.33 -27.08 0.48
C GLY A 194 -8.07 -26.36 1.61
N ARG A 195 -7.61 -26.58 2.84
CA ARG A 195 -8.21 -26.03 4.05
C ARG A 195 -7.42 -24.84 4.56
N PRO A 196 -8.05 -23.67 4.78
CA PRO A 196 -7.35 -22.46 5.18
C PRO A 196 -6.98 -22.50 6.66
N LEU A 197 -5.86 -21.83 7.01
CA LEU A 197 -5.54 -21.46 8.38
C LEU A 197 -6.46 -20.30 8.80
N LEU A 198 -7.16 -20.48 9.92
CA LEU A 198 -8.05 -19.48 10.48
C LEU A 198 -7.47 -18.85 11.75
N PHE A 199 -7.92 -17.64 12.05
CA PHE A 199 -7.60 -16.95 13.30
C PHE A 199 -8.88 -16.43 13.96
N PHE A 200 -9.11 -16.83 15.21
CA PHE A 200 -10.29 -16.48 15.98
C PHE A 200 -9.96 -16.38 17.48
N LYS A 201 -10.41 -15.31 18.12
CA LYS A 201 -10.18 -15.05 19.57
C LYS A 201 -8.70 -15.20 19.98
N GLY A 202 -7.79 -14.69 19.14
CA GLY A 202 -6.35 -14.73 19.43
C GLY A 202 -5.70 -16.11 19.26
N LYS A 203 -6.38 -17.08 18.62
CA LYS A 203 -5.87 -18.45 18.43
C LYS A 203 -6.04 -18.88 16.98
N TYR A 204 -5.11 -19.71 16.52
CA TYR A 204 -5.28 -20.42 15.24
C TYR A 204 -6.38 -21.47 15.37
N GLN A 205 -7.12 -21.63 14.31
CA GLN A 205 -8.23 -22.56 14.19
C GLN A 205 -8.18 -23.30 12.86
N ARG A 206 -8.85 -24.43 12.80
CA ARG A 206 -9.08 -25.22 11.58
C ARG A 206 -10.57 -25.34 11.33
N LEU A 207 -10.97 -25.50 10.09
CA LEU A 207 -12.33 -25.86 9.76
C LEU A 207 -12.63 -27.28 10.31
N PRO A 208 -13.84 -27.55 10.84
CA PRO A 208 -14.21 -28.90 11.21
C PRO A 208 -14.16 -29.84 9.99
N ASP A 209 -13.94 -31.12 10.22
CA ASP A 209 -14.06 -32.11 9.17
C ASP A 209 -15.52 -32.16 8.69
N SER A 210 -15.71 -32.14 7.36
CA SER A 210 -17.02 -32.20 6.70
C SER A 210 -17.52 -33.62 6.61
#